data_86ff4dda764630173dbac70fe2f57165
#
_entry.id   86ff4dda764630173dbac70fe2f57165
#
_cell.length_a   1.000
_cell.length_b   1.000
_cell.length_c   1.000
_cell.angle_alpha   90.00
_cell.angle_beta   90.00
_cell.angle_gamma   90.00
#
_symmetry.space_group_name_H-M   'P 1'
#
loop_
_entity.id
_entity.type
_entity.pdbx_description
1 polymer ?
#
loop_
_entity_poly.entity_id
_entity_poly.type
_entity_poly.pdbx_seq_one_letter_code
_entity_poly.pdbx_strand_id
1 'polypeptide(L)'
;MENLSPIAEAIKYYKLNASGGYDEWSKVPRAPDYKMHVPSMDFDVEGHDEVREVIFGWLTDIGAQQELVNIVEFGASVTCYLHVTDKEGAVLDIVEVFQIDDQGRVNEIWAL
;
A
#
# COMPACT_ATOMS: atom_id res chain seq x y z
N MET A 1 -21.04 11.67 5.55
CA MET A 1 -19.58 11.85 5.51
C MET A 1 -18.93 10.82 6.41
N GLU A 2 -18.04 10.07 5.85
CA GLU A 2 -17.37 9.01 6.61
C GLU A 2 -16.15 9.56 7.35
N ASN A 3 -16.01 9.15 8.60
CA ASN A 3 -14.83 9.44 9.38
C ASN A 3 -13.93 8.22 9.35
N LEU A 4 -12.77 8.37 8.73
CA LEU A 4 -11.78 7.29 8.72
C LEU A 4 -11.05 7.25 10.06
N SER A 5 -10.62 6.05 10.47
CA SER A 5 -9.79 5.88 11.65
C SER A 5 -8.42 6.53 11.41
N PRO A 6 -7.61 6.74 12.48
CA PRO A 6 -6.26 7.29 12.31
C PRO A 6 -5.38 6.50 11.35
N ILE A 7 -5.46 5.15 11.39
CA ILE A 7 -4.65 4.33 10.49
C ILE A 7 -5.14 4.46 9.04
N ALA A 8 -6.46 4.52 8.82
CA ALA A 8 -7.01 4.71 7.47
C ALA A 8 -6.63 6.08 6.92
N GLU A 9 -6.64 7.12 7.77
CA GLU A 9 -6.17 8.46 7.37
C GLU A 9 -4.68 8.44 7.02
N ALA A 10 -3.86 7.71 7.77
CA ALA A 10 -2.44 7.60 7.48
C ALA A 10 -2.19 6.91 6.14
N ILE A 11 -2.94 5.84 5.85
CA ILE A 11 -2.85 5.13 4.57
C ILE A 11 -3.29 6.04 3.42
N LYS A 12 -4.38 6.76 3.61
CA LYS A 12 -4.89 7.71 2.61
C LYS A 12 -3.84 8.78 2.29
N TYR A 13 -3.26 9.36 3.32
CA TYR A 13 -2.22 10.38 3.15
C TYR A 13 -1.04 9.82 2.38
N TYR A 14 -0.58 8.61 2.73
CA TYR A 14 0.49 7.95 2.00
C TYR A 14 0.14 7.80 0.52
N LYS A 15 -1.06 7.32 0.20
CA LYS A 15 -1.46 7.10 -1.20
C LYS A 15 -1.56 8.41 -1.99
N LEU A 16 -1.99 9.48 -1.35
CA LEU A 16 -2.04 10.79 -2.01
C LEU A 16 -0.64 11.39 -2.23
N ASN A 17 0.37 10.89 -1.52
CA ASN A 17 1.74 11.36 -1.60
C ASN A 17 2.70 10.24 -2.00
N ALA A 18 2.22 9.25 -2.75
CA ALA A 18 2.98 8.04 -3.06
C ALA A 18 4.23 8.31 -3.90
N SER A 19 4.31 9.46 -4.56
CA SER A 19 5.53 9.86 -5.29
C SER A 19 6.73 10.02 -4.36
N GLY A 20 6.52 10.19 -3.06
CA GLY A 20 7.58 10.19 -2.05
C GLY A 20 8.18 8.81 -1.79
N GLY A 21 7.58 7.76 -2.34
CA GLY A 21 8.12 6.41 -2.29
C GLY A 21 8.14 5.83 -0.89
N TYR A 22 9.20 5.08 -0.60
CA TYR A 22 9.32 4.40 0.68
C TYR A 22 9.33 5.36 1.87
N ASP A 23 9.88 6.56 1.71
CA ASP A 23 9.91 7.53 2.81
C ASP A 23 8.50 7.89 3.28
N GLU A 24 7.55 8.05 2.35
CA GLU A 24 6.17 8.30 2.73
C GLU A 24 5.52 7.07 3.36
N TRP A 25 5.78 5.88 2.80
CA TRP A 25 5.29 4.63 3.37
C TRP A 25 5.81 4.41 4.79
N SER A 26 7.05 4.80 5.06
CA SER A 26 7.66 4.61 6.37
C SER A 26 6.95 5.39 7.49
N LYS A 27 6.12 6.36 7.14
CA LYS A 27 5.34 7.13 8.12
C LYS A 27 4.05 6.42 8.55
N VAL A 28 3.64 5.38 7.85
CA VAL A 28 2.45 4.60 8.21
C VAL A 28 2.82 3.60 9.30
N PRO A 29 2.05 3.54 10.42
CA PRO A 29 2.32 2.55 11.47
C PRO A 29 2.21 1.13 10.93
N ARG A 30 3.28 0.34 11.13
CA ARG A 30 3.38 -1.03 10.60
C ARG A 30 3.98 -1.95 11.65
N ALA A 31 3.48 -3.18 11.71
CA ALA A 31 4.10 -4.21 12.53
C ALA A 31 5.50 -4.51 11.97
N PRO A 32 6.51 -4.83 12.84
CA PRO A 32 7.87 -5.06 12.33
C PRO A 32 8.00 -6.16 11.30
N ASP A 33 7.15 -7.17 11.38
CA ASP A 33 7.17 -8.35 10.52
C ASP A 33 5.95 -8.40 9.58
N TYR A 34 5.42 -7.24 9.21
CA TYR A 34 4.26 -7.20 8.34
C TYR A 34 4.56 -7.88 7.00
N LYS A 35 3.52 -8.46 6.40
CA LYS A 35 3.64 -9.23 5.16
C LYS A 35 2.94 -8.50 4.02
N MET A 36 3.48 -8.64 2.83
CA MET A 36 2.85 -8.12 1.63
C MET A 36 2.82 -9.18 0.55
N HIS A 37 1.64 -9.38 -0.03
CA HIS A 37 1.40 -10.37 -1.08
C HIS A 37 0.93 -9.67 -2.34
N VAL A 38 1.59 -9.98 -3.46
CA VAL A 38 1.17 -9.50 -4.78
C VAL A 38 1.00 -10.75 -5.66
N PRO A 39 -0.16 -11.41 -5.60
CA PRO A 39 -0.36 -12.70 -6.26
C PRO A 39 -0.12 -12.67 -7.77
N SER A 40 -0.50 -11.59 -8.45
CA SER A 40 -0.32 -11.47 -9.90
C SER A 40 1.15 -11.44 -10.31
N MET A 41 2.05 -11.08 -9.38
CA MET A 41 3.49 -11.00 -9.61
C MET A 41 4.25 -12.08 -8.87
N ASP A 42 3.54 -12.95 -8.15
CA ASP A 42 4.11 -14.01 -7.32
C ASP A 42 5.09 -13.46 -6.27
N PHE A 43 4.80 -12.27 -5.73
CA PHE A 43 5.57 -11.68 -4.64
C PHE A 43 4.93 -12.01 -3.30
N ASP A 44 5.74 -12.56 -2.38
CA ASP A 44 5.39 -12.75 -0.97
C ASP A 44 6.60 -12.30 -0.17
N VAL A 45 6.49 -11.13 0.47
CA VAL A 45 7.59 -10.51 1.19
C VAL A 45 7.17 -10.21 2.63
N GLU A 46 8.15 -10.15 3.51
CA GLU A 46 7.92 -9.92 4.93
C GLU A 46 8.94 -8.92 5.47
N GLY A 47 8.42 -7.94 6.25
CA GLY A 47 9.25 -6.97 6.95
C GLY A 47 9.65 -5.77 6.10
N HIS A 48 10.24 -4.79 6.79
CA HIS A 48 10.55 -3.49 6.19
C HIS A 48 11.55 -3.60 5.04
N ASP A 49 12.61 -4.37 5.24
CA ASP A 49 13.70 -4.43 4.26
C ASP A 49 13.26 -5.12 2.97
N GLU A 50 12.58 -6.27 3.07
CA GLU A 50 12.11 -6.99 1.89
C GLU A 50 11.09 -6.18 1.10
N VAL A 51 10.15 -5.55 1.80
CA VAL A 51 9.14 -4.72 1.12
C VAL A 51 9.83 -3.57 0.39
N ARG A 52 10.80 -2.91 1.02
CA ARG A 52 11.53 -1.83 0.38
C ARG A 52 12.28 -2.31 -0.85
N GLU A 53 13.02 -3.41 -0.73
CA GLU A 53 13.85 -3.90 -1.82
C GLU A 53 13.03 -4.47 -2.98
N VAL A 54 12.04 -5.30 -2.68
CA VAL A 54 11.29 -6.01 -3.71
C VAL A 54 10.17 -5.15 -4.27
N ILE A 55 9.31 -4.61 -3.41
CA ILE A 55 8.10 -3.91 -3.85
C ILE A 55 8.45 -2.51 -4.34
N PHE A 56 9.13 -1.72 -3.51
CA PHE A 56 9.47 -0.34 -3.90
C PHE A 56 10.57 -0.31 -4.97
N GLY A 57 11.45 -1.32 -4.99
CA GLY A 57 12.39 -1.48 -6.09
C GLY A 57 11.68 -1.72 -7.42
N TRP A 58 10.68 -2.60 -7.42
CA TRP A 58 9.88 -2.85 -8.62
C TRP A 58 9.10 -1.61 -9.06
N LEU A 59 8.47 -0.91 -8.12
CA LEU A 59 7.73 0.31 -8.43
C LEU A 59 8.64 1.37 -9.05
N THR A 60 9.86 1.51 -8.53
CA THR A 60 10.86 2.43 -9.08
C THR A 60 11.28 2.02 -10.49
N ASP A 61 11.52 0.73 -10.69
CA ASP A 61 11.97 0.22 -12.00
C ASP A 61 10.95 0.46 -13.10
N ILE A 62 9.66 0.33 -12.81
CA ILE A 62 8.62 0.59 -13.80
C ILE A 62 8.22 2.06 -13.90
N GLY A 63 8.78 2.91 -13.04
CA GLY A 63 8.41 4.32 -12.99
C GLY A 63 6.96 4.53 -12.57
N ALA A 64 6.50 3.76 -11.59
CA ALA A 64 5.09 3.73 -11.19
C ALA A 64 4.64 5.08 -10.63
N GLN A 65 3.45 5.51 -11.09
CA GLN A 65 2.72 6.61 -10.48
C GLN A 65 1.37 6.08 -10.01
N GLN A 66 1.04 6.35 -8.75
CA GLN A 66 -0.16 5.82 -8.13
C GLN A 66 -1.18 6.93 -7.95
N GLU A 67 -2.43 6.63 -8.32
CA GLU A 67 -3.57 7.51 -8.10
C GLU A 67 -4.58 6.78 -7.22
N LEU A 68 -4.91 7.37 -6.07
CA LEU A 68 -5.95 6.81 -5.20
C LEU A 68 -7.32 7.19 -5.77
N VAL A 69 -8.09 6.17 -6.16
CA VAL A 69 -9.45 6.36 -6.68
C VAL A 69 -10.45 6.35 -5.54
N ASN A 70 -10.32 5.40 -4.62
CA ASN A 70 -11.23 5.28 -3.49
C ASN A 70 -10.56 4.55 -2.32
N ILE A 71 -11.06 4.82 -1.13
CA ILE A 71 -10.62 4.14 0.09
C ILE A 71 -11.85 3.85 0.94
N VAL A 72 -11.92 2.62 1.45
CA VAL A 72 -13.04 2.16 2.28
C VAL A 72 -12.47 1.42 3.47
N GLU A 73 -13.07 1.62 4.62
CA GLU A 73 -12.66 0.96 5.86
C GLU A 73 -13.76 0.02 6.33
N PHE A 74 -13.38 -1.26 6.60
CA PHE A 74 -14.29 -2.29 7.11
C PHE A 74 -13.67 -2.93 8.35
N GLY A 75 -14.13 -2.56 9.54
CA GLY A 75 -13.60 -3.14 10.77
C GLY A 75 -12.08 -2.96 10.83
N ALA A 76 -11.33 -4.06 10.83
CA ALA A 76 -9.87 -4.06 10.90
C ALA A 76 -9.20 -4.08 9.52
N SER A 77 -9.94 -3.75 8.44
CA SER A 77 -9.40 -3.74 7.08
C SER A 77 -9.57 -2.38 6.46
N VAL A 78 -8.53 -1.92 5.74
CA VAL A 78 -8.59 -0.71 4.91
C VAL A 78 -8.34 -1.14 3.47
N THR A 79 -9.25 -0.80 2.57
CA THR A 79 -9.16 -1.20 1.17
C THR A 79 -9.01 0.04 0.29
N CYS A 80 -8.00 0.05 -0.56
CA CYS A 80 -7.75 1.14 -1.51
C CYS A 80 -7.90 0.63 -2.93
N TYR A 81 -8.60 1.39 -3.75
CA TYR A 81 -8.61 1.17 -5.18
C TYR A 81 -7.69 2.20 -5.84
N LEU A 82 -6.75 1.72 -6.64
CA LEU A 82 -5.69 2.54 -7.22
C LEU A 82 -5.61 2.34 -8.71
N HIS A 83 -5.21 3.42 -9.40
CA HIS A 83 -4.64 3.31 -10.74
C HIS A 83 -3.13 3.44 -10.60
N VAL A 84 -2.39 2.48 -11.15
CA VAL A 84 -0.93 2.54 -11.20
C VAL A 84 -0.52 2.66 -12.65
N THR A 85 0.15 3.75 -12.99
CA THR A 85 0.60 4.02 -14.36
C THR A 85 2.12 3.84 -14.40
N ASP A 86 2.62 3.04 -15.35
CA ASP A 86 4.06 2.86 -15.51
C ASP A 86 4.66 3.94 -16.43
N LYS A 87 5.98 3.89 -16.60
CA LYS A 87 6.70 4.90 -17.41
C LYS A 87 6.35 4.86 -18.89
N GLU A 88 5.71 3.78 -19.35
CA GLU A 88 5.29 3.64 -20.73
C GLU A 88 3.82 4.02 -20.94
N GLY A 89 3.16 4.44 -19.87
CA GLY A 89 1.78 4.88 -19.92
C GLY A 89 0.75 3.77 -19.74
N ALA A 90 1.18 2.52 -19.49
CA ALA A 90 0.25 1.44 -19.21
C ALA A 90 -0.37 1.64 -17.82
N VAL A 91 -1.69 1.41 -17.72
CA VAL A 91 -2.43 1.63 -16.48
C VAL A 91 -2.90 0.28 -15.95
N LEU A 92 -2.61 0.05 -14.66
CA LEU A 92 -3.08 -1.13 -13.93
C LEU A 92 -4.12 -0.70 -12.90
N ASP A 93 -5.20 -1.47 -12.81
CA ASP A 93 -6.18 -1.31 -11.75
C ASP A 93 -5.77 -2.23 -10.60
N ILE A 94 -5.53 -1.65 -9.44
CA ILE A 94 -5.04 -2.39 -8.28
C ILE A 94 -6.00 -2.18 -7.11
N VAL A 95 -6.35 -3.26 -6.43
CA VAL A 95 -7.07 -3.19 -5.15
C VAL A 95 -6.09 -3.66 -4.08
N GLU A 96 -5.79 -2.78 -3.12
CA GLU A 96 -4.93 -3.13 -1.98
C GLU A 96 -5.77 -3.27 -0.73
N VAL A 97 -5.60 -4.38 -0.03
CA VAL A 97 -6.27 -4.64 1.24
C VAL A 97 -5.21 -4.62 2.33
N PHE A 98 -5.38 -3.72 3.30
CA PHE A 98 -4.50 -3.58 4.44
C PHE A 98 -5.20 -4.15 5.67
N GLN A 99 -4.63 -5.18 6.28
CA GLN A 99 -5.12 -5.73 7.54
C GLN A 99 -4.44 -5.00 8.68
N ILE A 100 -5.24 -4.58 9.65
CA ILE A 100 -4.78 -3.77 10.77
C ILE A 100 -4.83 -4.62 12.04
N ASP A 101 -3.76 -4.62 12.81
CA ASP A 101 -3.70 -5.38 14.06
C ASP A 101 -4.41 -4.61 15.20
N ASP A 102 -4.47 -5.23 16.37
CA ASP A 102 -5.16 -4.65 17.53
C ASP A 102 -4.42 -3.45 18.14
N GLN A 103 -3.21 -3.16 17.66
CA GLN A 103 -2.45 -1.98 18.05
C GLN A 103 -2.53 -0.84 17.02
N GLY A 104 -3.40 -0.99 16.01
CA GLY A 104 -3.61 0.02 15.00
C GLY A 104 -2.50 0.09 13.96
N ARG A 105 -1.80 -1.03 13.70
CA ARG A 105 -0.70 -1.09 12.74
C ARG A 105 -1.04 -2.01 11.58
N VAL A 106 -0.51 -1.71 10.41
CA VAL A 106 -0.61 -2.61 9.26
C VAL A 106 0.22 -3.86 9.55
N ASN A 107 -0.41 -5.04 9.47
CA ASN A 107 0.30 -6.29 9.68
C ASN A 107 0.28 -7.21 8.46
N GLU A 108 -0.59 -6.97 7.50
CA GLU A 108 -0.62 -7.76 6.26
C GLU A 108 -1.28 -6.95 5.15
N ILE A 109 -0.76 -7.10 3.91
CA ILE A 109 -1.25 -6.37 2.75
C ILE A 109 -1.42 -7.35 1.59
N TRP A 110 -2.53 -7.22 0.86
CA TRP A 110 -2.71 -7.90 -0.43
C TRP A 110 -2.91 -6.85 -1.51
N ALA A 111 -2.12 -6.92 -2.57
CA ALA A 111 -2.29 -6.11 -3.78
C ALA A 111 -2.81 -7.02 -4.89
N LEU A 112 -4.04 -6.81 -5.30
CA LEU A 112 -4.77 -7.71 -6.20
C LEU A 112 -4.95 -7.11 -7.59
#